data_f5d3099ad3438233dac2992295d753a7
#
_entry.id   f5d3099ad3438233dac2992295d753a7
#
_cell.length_a   1.000
_cell.length_b   1.000
_cell.length_c   1.000
_cell.angle_alpha   90.00
_cell.angle_beta   90.00
_cell.angle_gamma   90.00
#
_symmetry.space_group_name_H-M   'P 1'
#
loop_
_entity.id
_entity.type
_entity.pdbx_description
1 polymer ?
#
loop_
_entity_poly.entity_id
_entity_poly.type
_entity_poly.pdbx_seq_one_letter_code
_entity_poly.pdbx_strand_id
1 'polypeptide(L)'
;MRSSAKTAAVMVLLCLGVTEAHATQPPRQAEQVVAGAVEQTGYTRLYDPAYVQLAYPGGDPPPDRGVCSDVVVRAFRRAGVDLQKEVHEDMARNFGAYPKQWHLRSPDPNIDHRRVPNLMTYFTRRGKSLPISKRPEDYAPGDIVAWDLGNGVLHIGVVSDTRASDTRDYEIVHNIGAGARREDVLFAWTIIGHYRYF
;
A
#
# COMPACT_ATOMS: atom_id res chain seq x y z
N MET A 1 5.55 9.07 -85.72
CA MET A 1 5.79 8.17 -84.59
C MET A 1 5.77 8.99 -83.33
N ARG A 2 4.71 8.88 -82.53
CA ARG A 2 4.56 9.60 -81.24
C ARG A 2 4.70 8.62 -80.08
N SER A 3 5.80 8.74 -79.31
CA SER A 3 6.04 7.97 -78.12
C SER A 3 5.27 8.55 -76.96
N SER A 4 4.41 7.73 -76.34
CA SER A 4 3.62 8.07 -75.17
C SER A 4 4.35 7.57 -73.94
N ALA A 5 4.86 8.49 -73.11
CA ALA A 5 5.45 8.15 -71.81
C ALA A 5 4.32 7.98 -70.77
N LYS A 6 4.24 6.79 -70.18
CA LYS A 6 3.35 6.50 -69.03
C LYS A 6 4.06 6.83 -67.75
N THR A 7 3.58 7.84 -67.06
CA THR A 7 4.05 8.20 -65.72
C THR A 7 3.36 7.29 -64.69
N ALA A 8 4.12 6.46 -64.00
CA ALA A 8 3.64 5.65 -62.89
C ALA A 8 3.73 6.46 -61.57
N ALA A 9 2.57 6.71 -60.93
CA ALA A 9 2.52 7.33 -59.60
C ALA A 9 2.74 6.27 -58.54
N VAL A 10 3.81 6.43 -57.77
CA VAL A 10 4.08 5.61 -56.60
C VAL A 10 3.37 6.21 -55.41
N MET A 11 2.35 5.51 -54.91
CA MET A 11 1.59 5.89 -53.69
C MET A 11 2.35 5.30 -52.47
N VAL A 12 3.01 6.18 -51.72
CA VAL A 12 3.64 5.84 -50.43
C VAL A 12 2.58 5.79 -49.35
N LEU A 13 2.25 4.59 -48.87
CA LEU A 13 1.34 4.40 -47.72
C LEU A 13 2.15 4.63 -46.44
N LEU A 14 1.94 5.76 -45.76
CA LEU A 14 2.46 6.01 -44.41
C LEU A 14 1.62 5.21 -43.41
N CYS A 15 2.13 4.06 -42.93
CA CYS A 15 1.57 3.38 -41.77
C CYS A 15 1.97 4.15 -40.48
N LEU A 16 1.06 4.95 -39.96
CA LEU A 16 1.17 5.49 -38.60
C LEU A 16 1.00 4.33 -37.61
N GLY A 17 2.10 3.81 -37.09
CA GLY A 17 2.10 2.84 -35.99
C GLY A 17 1.58 3.51 -34.73
N VAL A 18 0.34 3.21 -34.35
CA VAL A 18 -0.20 3.54 -33.04
C VAL A 18 0.48 2.60 -32.04
N THR A 19 1.47 3.09 -31.29
CA THR A 19 2.02 2.37 -30.15
C THR A 19 1.00 2.41 -29.03
N GLU A 20 0.20 1.36 -28.88
CA GLU A 20 -0.60 1.16 -27.68
C GLU A 20 0.36 1.02 -26.48
N ALA A 21 0.30 1.99 -25.56
CA ALA A 21 0.97 1.88 -24.28
C ALA A 21 0.33 0.71 -23.52
N HIS A 22 1.02 -0.44 -23.50
CA HIS A 22 0.62 -1.55 -22.64
C HIS A 22 0.75 -1.08 -21.19
N ALA A 23 -0.40 -0.82 -20.53
CA ALA A 23 -0.45 -0.69 -19.09
C ALA A 23 0.08 -2.01 -18.51
N THR A 24 1.26 -1.96 -17.86
CA THR A 24 1.80 -3.11 -17.15
C THR A 24 0.83 -3.50 -16.06
N GLN A 25 0.33 -4.72 -16.08
CA GLN A 25 -0.51 -5.26 -15.00
C GLN A 25 0.30 -5.23 -13.69
N PRO A 26 -0.36 -4.90 -12.56
CA PRO A 26 0.32 -4.89 -11.26
C PRO A 26 0.88 -6.30 -10.96
N PRO A 27 1.99 -6.38 -10.20
CA PRO A 27 2.51 -7.67 -9.76
C PRO A 27 1.43 -8.46 -9.01
N ARG A 28 1.37 -9.76 -9.22
CA ARG A 28 0.38 -10.65 -8.57
C ARG A 28 0.31 -10.47 -7.05
N GLN A 29 1.43 -10.16 -6.41
CA GLN A 29 1.50 -9.90 -4.97
C GLN A 29 0.79 -8.59 -4.59
N ALA A 30 0.89 -7.53 -5.40
CA ALA A 30 0.16 -6.28 -5.16
C ALA A 30 -1.35 -6.52 -5.22
N GLU A 31 -1.83 -7.31 -6.18
CA GLU A 31 -3.24 -7.71 -6.26
C GLU A 31 -3.68 -8.51 -5.02
N GLN A 32 -2.81 -9.40 -4.50
CA GLN A 32 -3.07 -10.16 -3.27
C GLN A 32 -3.13 -9.25 -2.04
N VAL A 33 -2.28 -8.21 -1.96
CA VAL A 33 -2.35 -7.20 -0.89
C VAL A 33 -3.69 -6.46 -0.94
N VAL A 34 -4.11 -5.99 -2.12
CA VAL A 34 -5.43 -5.33 -2.28
C VAL A 34 -6.56 -6.26 -1.85
N ALA A 35 -6.58 -7.49 -2.38
CA ALA A 35 -7.62 -8.46 -2.04
C ALA A 35 -7.66 -8.77 -0.54
N GLY A 36 -6.49 -8.93 0.10
CA GLY A 36 -6.40 -9.16 1.55
C GLY A 36 -6.81 -7.97 2.40
N ALA A 37 -6.63 -6.74 1.90
CA ALA A 37 -7.15 -5.55 2.55
C ALA A 37 -8.68 -5.46 2.43
N VAL A 38 -9.20 -5.58 1.20
CA VAL A 38 -10.64 -5.48 0.90
C VAL A 38 -11.45 -6.54 1.65
N GLU A 39 -10.97 -7.78 1.72
CA GLU A 39 -11.65 -8.88 2.43
C GLU A 39 -11.96 -8.52 3.90
N GLN A 40 -11.09 -7.76 4.56
CA GLN A 40 -11.27 -7.35 5.96
C GLN A 40 -12.48 -6.43 6.17
N THR A 41 -12.93 -5.72 5.14
CA THR A 41 -14.14 -4.88 5.24
C THR A 41 -15.39 -5.71 5.52
N GLY A 42 -15.34 -7.00 5.23
CA GLY A 42 -16.42 -7.97 5.48
C GLY A 42 -16.51 -8.42 6.93
N TYR A 43 -15.42 -8.40 7.73
CA TYR A 43 -15.41 -9.02 9.06
C TYR A 43 -14.75 -8.19 10.17
N THR A 44 -13.78 -7.32 9.90
CA THR A 44 -13.17 -6.46 10.93
C THR A 44 -14.12 -5.29 11.25
N ARG A 45 -14.75 -5.33 12.42
CA ARG A 45 -15.84 -4.41 12.81
C ARG A 45 -15.42 -3.38 13.86
N LEU A 46 -14.33 -3.66 14.59
CA LEU A 46 -13.94 -2.85 15.74
C LEU A 46 -12.52 -2.30 15.58
N TYR A 47 -12.31 -1.09 16.09
CA TYR A 47 -10.98 -0.56 16.32
C TYR A 47 -10.55 -0.93 17.74
N ASP A 48 -9.49 -1.74 17.88
CA ASP A 48 -9.02 -2.20 19.17
C ASP A 48 -7.48 -2.04 19.28
N PRO A 49 -7.00 -1.02 19.99
CA PRO A 49 -5.58 -0.77 20.18
C PRO A 49 -4.98 -1.55 21.37
N ALA A 50 -5.77 -2.42 22.03
CA ALA A 50 -5.30 -3.15 23.19
C ALA A 50 -4.05 -3.96 22.87
N TYR A 51 -3.12 -4.01 23.81
CA TYR A 51 -1.99 -4.92 23.77
C TYR A 51 -2.49 -6.34 23.99
N VAL A 52 -2.13 -7.24 23.09
CA VAL A 52 -2.45 -8.67 23.18
C VAL A 52 -1.18 -9.50 22.99
N GLN A 53 -1.08 -10.59 23.72
CA GLN A 53 -0.03 -11.56 23.52
C GLN A 53 -0.38 -12.41 22.29
N LEU A 54 0.52 -12.44 21.32
CA LEU A 54 0.33 -13.08 20.02
C LEU A 54 1.27 -14.28 19.88
N ALA A 55 0.86 -15.26 19.10
CA ALA A 55 1.80 -16.28 18.60
C ALA A 55 2.89 -15.60 17.74
N TYR A 56 4.05 -16.25 17.63
CA TYR A 56 5.14 -15.78 16.78
C TYR A 56 5.82 -16.96 16.06
N PRO A 57 6.04 -16.88 14.73
CA PRO A 57 5.50 -15.87 13.80
C PRO A 57 4.02 -16.09 13.50
N GLY A 58 3.41 -15.14 12.75
CA GLY A 58 2.05 -15.30 12.22
C GLY A 58 0.92 -14.96 13.19
N GLY A 59 1.25 -14.43 14.40
CA GLY A 59 0.23 -14.04 15.36
C GLY A 59 -0.62 -12.86 14.91
N ASP A 60 -1.91 -12.89 15.21
CA ASP A 60 -2.90 -11.89 14.82
C ASP A 60 -3.92 -11.67 15.93
N PRO A 61 -4.39 -10.45 16.19
CA PRO A 61 -5.56 -10.22 17.01
C PRO A 61 -6.81 -10.93 16.45
N PRO A 62 -7.87 -11.09 17.24
CA PRO A 62 -9.12 -11.63 16.71
C PRO A 62 -9.55 -10.93 15.42
N PRO A 63 -10.00 -11.64 14.38
CA PRO A 63 -10.22 -11.06 13.04
C PRO A 63 -11.32 -9.99 13.00
N ASP A 64 -12.26 -10.01 13.97
CA ASP A 64 -13.33 -9.02 14.08
C ASP A 64 -12.87 -7.64 14.53
N ARG A 65 -11.61 -7.50 14.96
CA ARG A 65 -11.03 -6.27 15.51
C ARG A 65 -9.58 -6.06 15.10
N GLY A 66 -9.09 -4.84 15.31
CA GLY A 66 -7.70 -4.47 15.07
C GLY A 66 -7.54 -2.97 14.90
N VAL A 67 -6.32 -2.53 14.61
CA VAL A 67 -5.98 -1.14 14.29
C VAL A 67 -5.63 -0.98 12.81
N CYS A 68 -5.30 0.22 12.37
CA CYS A 68 -4.94 0.51 10.98
C CYS A 68 -3.77 -0.35 10.47
N SER A 69 -2.74 -0.57 11.29
CA SER A 69 -1.60 -1.43 10.93
C SER A 69 -1.98 -2.91 10.80
N ASP A 70 -2.96 -3.41 11.56
CA ASP A 70 -3.42 -4.80 11.42
C ASP A 70 -4.04 -5.04 10.04
N VAL A 71 -4.70 -4.03 9.45
CA VAL A 71 -5.21 -4.10 8.06
C VAL A 71 -4.06 -4.34 7.09
N VAL A 72 -2.96 -3.60 7.22
CA VAL A 72 -1.77 -3.75 6.36
C VAL A 72 -1.11 -5.12 6.59
N VAL A 73 -0.93 -5.53 7.84
CA VAL A 73 -0.30 -6.80 8.21
C VAL A 73 -1.05 -7.99 7.61
N ARG A 74 -2.37 -8.03 7.75
CA ARG A 74 -3.23 -9.08 7.20
C ARG A 74 -3.22 -9.09 5.67
N ALA A 75 -3.24 -7.90 5.05
CA ALA A 75 -3.14 -7.77 3.61
C ALA A 75 -1.83 -8.37 3.06
N PHE A 76 -0.71 -8.10 3.72
CA PHE A 76 0.60 -8.65 3.35
C PHE A 76 0.69 -10.16 3.55
N ARG A 77 0.05 -10.73 4.58
CA ARG A 77 0.00 -12.19 4.77
C ARG A 77 -0.63 -12.90 3.58
N ARG A 78 -1.71 -12.32 3.01
CA ARG A 78 -2.32 -12.88 1.80
C ARG A 78 -1.33 -12.92 0.62
N ALA A 79 -0.41 -11.95 0.56
CA ALA A 79 0.67 -11.91 -0.45
C ALA A 79 1.92 -12.74 -0.05
N GLY A 80 1.84 -13.52 1.03
CA GLY A 80 2.93 -14.39 1.50
C GLY A 80 3.99 -13.70 2.35
N VAL A 81 3.76 -12.47 2.83
CA VAL A 81 4.71 -11.72 3.67
C VAL A 81 4.15 -11.55 5.08
N ASP A 82 4.80 -12.11 6.08
CA ASP A 82 4.46 -11.91 7.49
C ASP A 82 5.19 -10.69 8.07
N LEU A 83 4.51 -9.54 8.07
CA LEU A 83 5.09 -8.30 8.61
C LEU A 83 5.37 -8.36 10.12
N GLN A 84 4.70 -9.22 10.90
CA GLN A 84 5.06 -9.45 12.30
C GLN A 84 6.51 -9.96 12.38
N LYS A 85 6.82 -11.02 11.62
CA LYS A 85 8.15 -11.62 11.57
C LYS A 85 9.18 -10.64 11.00
N GLU A 86 8.89 -10.08 9.84
CA GLU A 86 9.84 -9.24 9.11
C GLU A 86 10.24 -7.98 9.89
N VAL A 87 9.28 -7.27 10.49
CA VAL A 87 9.53 -6.07 11.30
C VAL A 87 10.28 -6.42 12.57
N HIS A 88 9.84 -7.46 13.30
CA HIS A 88 10.49 -7.87 14.55
C HIS A 88 11.95 -8.28 14.33
N GLU A 89 12.23 -9.07 13.30
CA GLU A 89 13.60 -9.51 12.99
C GLU A 89 14.49 -8.36 12.50
N ASP A 90 13.94 -7.40 11.70
CA ASP A 90 14.73 -6.21 11.32
C ASP A 90 15.01 -5.33 12.53
N MET A 91 14.03 -5.14 13.43
CA MET A 91 14.22 -4.42 14.68
C MET A 91 15.25 -5.10 15.59
N ALA A 92 15.24 -6.43 15.69
CA ALA A 92 16.20 -7.15 16.51
C ALA A 92 17.65 -6.92 16.05
N ARG A 93 17.86 -6.82 14.75
CA ARG A 93 19.18 -6.54 14.16
C ARG A 93 19.55 -5.07 14.15
N ASN A 94 18.56 -4.15 14.14
CA ASN A 94 18.74 -2.72 13.87
C ASN A 94 17.94 -1.85 14.83
N PHE A 95 17.80 -2.22 16.09
CA PHE A 95 16.92 -1.54 17.06
C PHE A 95 17.17 -0.04 17.16
N GLY A 96 18.44 0.39 16.99
CA GLY A 96 18.82 1.80 16.98
C GLY A 96 18.19 2.65 15.86
N ALA A 97 17.80 2.02 14.76
CA ALA A 97 17.20 2.71 13.60
C ALA A 97 15.68 2.97 13.76
N TYR A 98 15.06 2.33 14.75
CA TYR A 98 13.61 2.44 14.98
C TYR A 98 13.26 3.54 15.99
N PRO A 99 12.04 4.12 15.92
CA PRO A 99 11.60 5.18 16.82
C PRO A 99 11.64 4.79 18.29
N LYS A 100 12.03 5.74 19.15
CA LYS A 100 12.18 5.54 20.61
C LYS A 100 10.98 6.04 21.43
N GLN A 101 9.80 6.15 20.82
CA GLN A 101 8.64 6.82 21.40
C GLN A 101 8.02 6.10 22.61
N TRP A 102 8.27 4.79 22.77
CA TRP A 102 7.58 3.99 23.81
C TRP A 102 8.52 3.51 24.90
N HIS A 103 9.70 4.10 25.03
CA HIS A 103 10.72 3.72 26.04
C HIS A 103 11.07 2.23 26.03
N LEU A 104 10.90 1.56 24.88
CA LEU A 104 11.27 0.16 24.73
C LEU A 104 12.79 -0.02 24.84
N ARG A 105 13.20 -1.10 25.54
CA ARG A 105 14.59 -1.50 25.66
C ARG A 105 14.98 -2.60 24.67
N SER A 106 14.00 -3.29 24.13
CA SER A 106 14.13 -4.36 23.14
C SER A 106 12.91 -4.45 22.25
N PRO A 107 13.00 -5.10 21.09
CA PRO A 107 11.84 -5.42 20.27
C PRO A 107 10.82 -6.29 21.01
N ASP A 108 9.55 -6.13 20.67
CA ASP A 108 8.43 -6.91 21.20
C ASP A 108 7.57 -7.45 20.03
N PRO A 109 7.57 -8.78 19.79
CA PRO A 109 6.86 -9.38 18.66
C PRO A 109 5.35 -9.21 18.71
N ASN A 110 4.78 -8.83 19.86
CA ASN A 110 3.34 -8.63 20.00
C ASN A 110 2.88 -7.28 19.47
N ILE A 111 3.76 -6.26 19.41
CA ILE A 111 3.34 -4.88 19.14
C ILE A 111 4.19 -4.17 18.06
N ASP A 112 5.40 -4.64 17.77
CA ASP A 112 6.32 -3.94 16.86
C ASP A 112 5.69 -3.64 15.49
N HIS A 113 5.05 -4.65 14.87
CA HIS A 113 4.38 -4.57 13.58
C HIS A 113 3.04 -3.84 13.62
N ARG A 114 2.49 -3.61 14.82
CA ARG A 114 1.22 -2.90 15.04
C ARG A 114 1.40 -1.38 15.22
N ARG A 115 2.62 -0.88 15.10
CA ARG A 115 2.98 0.53 15.25
C ARG A 115 3.31 1.15 13.90
N VAL A 116 2.53 2.15 13.48
CA VAL A 116 2.70 2.83 12.19
C VAL A 116 4.14 3.31 11.97
N PRO A 117 4.83 4.00 12.93
CA PRO A 117 6.20 4.44 12.72
C PRO A 117 7.19 3.30 12.49
N ASN A 118 6.95 2.12 13.07
CA ASN A 118 7.80 0.96 12.84
C ASN A 118 7.62 0.37 11.43
N LEU A 119 6.37 0.29 10.95
CA LEU A 119 6.10 -0.11 9.58
C LEU A 119 6.72 0.86 8.57
N MET A 120 6.59 2.17 8.79
CA MET A 120 7.22 3.21 7.97
C MET A 120 8.74 3.03 7.93
N THR A 121 9.36 2.84 9.09
CA THR A 121 10.82 2.60 9.20
C THR A 121 11.20 1.33 8.45
N TYR A 122 10.48 0.24 8.63
CA TYR A 122 10.74 -1.02 7.95
C TYR A 122 10.67 -0.87 6.43
N PHE A 123 9.59 -0.30 5.90
CA PHE A 123 9.44 -0.10 4.45
C PHE A 123 10.55 0.80 3.87
N THR A 124 10.92 1.87 4.57
CA THR A 124 12.02 2.75 4.17
C THR A 124 13.35 2.01 4.12
N ARG A 125 13.67 1.24 5.15
CA ARG A 125 14.89 0.44 5.24
C ARG A 125 14.97 -0.65 4.16
N ARG A 126 13.81 -1.17 3.72
CA ARG A 126 13.71 -2.12 2.60
C ARG A 126 13.78 -1.44 1.23
N GLY A 127 14.01 -0.13 1.16
CA GLY A 127 14.10 0.62 -0.10
C GLY A 127 12.76 0.71 -0.85
N LYS A 128 11.64 0.70 -0.13
CA LYS A 128 10.29 0.68 -0.70
C LYS A 128 9.60 2.04 -0.74
N SER A 129 10.27 3.09 -0.25
CA SER A 129 9.74 4.46 -0.25
C SER A 129 9.63 5.03 -1.66
N LEU A 130 8.53 5.69 -1.92
CA LEU A 130 8.30 6.51 -3.10
C LEU A 130 8.20 8.00 -2.71
N PRO A 131 8.39 8.94 -3.66
CA PRO A 131 8.13 10.34 -3.42
C PRO A 131 6.67 10.57 -3.01
N ILE A 132 6.45 11.44 -2.02
CA ILE A 132 5.12 11.90 -1.67
C ILE A 132 4.68 12.92 -2.71
N SER A 133 3.49 12.73 -3.25
CA SER A 133 2.91 13.56 -4.30
C SER A 133 1.46 13.92 -3.96
N LYS A 134 0.93 14.98 -4.60
CA LYS A 134 -0.49 15.32 -4.60
C LYS A 134 -1.21 14.87 -5.88
N ARG A 135 -0.53 14.11 -6.73
CA ARG A 135 -1.06 13.62 -8.00
C ARG A 135 -1.58 12.19 -7.81
N PRO A 136 -2.86 11.93 -8.03
CA PRO A 136 -3.47 10.60 -7.86
C PRO A 136 -2.79 9.50 -8.70
N GLU A 137 -2.27 9.88 -9.87
CA GLU A 137 -1.63 8.95 -10.81
C GLU A 137 -0.28 8.38 -10.31
N ASP A 138 0.31 8.98 -9.27
CA ASP A 138 1.55 8.48 -8.67
C ASP A 138 1.29 7.29 -7.72
N TYR A 139 0.03 7.10 -7.32
CA TYR A 139 -0.41 6.02 -6.43
C TYR A 139 -1.01 4.87 -7.23
N ALA A 140 -0.68 3.65 -6.85
CA ALA A 140 -1.16 2.44 -7.51
C ALA A 140 -1.80 1.46 -6.51
N PRO A 141 -2.72 0.59 -6.97
CA PRO A 141 -3.28 -0.47 -6.13
C PRO A 141 -2.19 -1.33 -5.46
N GLY A 142 -2.33 -1.53 -4.16
CA GLY A 142 -1.35 -2.25 -3.33
C GLY A 142 -0.26 -1.38 -2.73
N ASP A 143 -0.18 -0.09 -3.07
CA ASP A 143 0.68 0.85 -2.34
C ASP A 143 0.20 1.02 -0.89
N ILE A 144 1.15 1.32 -0.02
CA ILE A 144 0.90 1.63 1.38
C ILE A 144 1.11 3.14 1.57
N VAL A 145 0.12 3.78 2.16
CA VAL A 145 0.19 5.21 2.47
C VAL A 145 0.08 5.41 3.97
N ALA A 146 0.88 6.32 4.49
CA ALA A 146 0.84 6.74 5.89
C ALA A 146 0.55 8.24 5.99
N TRP A 147 -0.26 8.62 6.98
CA TRP A 147 -0.68 10.00 7.22
C TRP A 147 -0.42 10.45 8.65
N ASP A 148 -0.25 11.76 8.81
CA ASP A 148 -0.48 12.45 10.07
C ASP A 148 -1.92 13.01 10.04
N LEU A 149 -2.76 12.51 10.95
CA LEU A 149 -4.15 12.97 11.10
C LEU A 149 -4.25 14.31 11.85
N GLY A 150 -3.13 14.85 12.28
CA GLY A 150 -3.00 16.00 13.17
C GLY A 150 -2.61 15.59 14.59
N ASN A 151 -1.92 16.50 15.28
CA ASN A 151 -1.44 16.32 16.66
C ASN A 151 -0.57 15.05 16.88
N GLY A 152 0.14 14.59 15.83
CA GLY A 152 1.03 13.43 15.91
C GLY A 152 0.30 12.07 15.93
N VAL A 153 -1.00 12.05 15.63
CA VAL A 153 -1.75 10.79 15.45
C VAL A 153 -1.46 10.23 14.08
N LEU A 154 -0.70 9.13 14.04
CA LEU A 154 -0.29 8.50 12.79
C LEU A 154 -1.29 7.43 12.35
N HIS A 155 -1.49 7.34 11.04
CA HIS A 155 -2.41 6.42 10.41
C HIS A 155 -1.77 5.77 9.19
N ILE A 156 -2.28 4.59 8.77
CA ILE A 156 -1.76 3.84 7.63
C ILE A 156 -2.90 3.07 6.95
N GLY A 157 -2.80 2.89 5.64
CA GLY A 157 -3.78 2.13 4.86
C GLY A 157 -3.20 1.60 3.56
N VAL A 158 -4.01 0.82 2.86
CA VAL A 158 -3.70 0.19 1.58
C VAL A 158 -4.49 0.88 0.47
N VAL A 159 -3.82 1.28 -0.60
CA VAL A 159 -4.47 1.78 -1.82
C VAL A 159 -5.22 0.63 -2.48
N SER A 160 -6.55 0.78 -2.65
CA SER A 160 -7.40 -0.23 -3.28
C SER A 160 -7.31 -0.16 -4.82
N ASP A 161 -7.97 -1.08 -5.49
CA ASP A 161 -8.14 -1.10 -6.95
C ASP A 161 -9.40 -0.36 -7.44
N THR A 162 -10.16 0.18 -6.51
CA THR A 162 -11.40 0.92 -6.79
C THR A 162 -11.13 2.42 -6.76
N ARG A 163 -11.70 3.13 -7.73
CA ARG A 163 -11.68 4.59 -7.73
C ARG A 163 -12.98 5.15 -7.16
N ALA A 164 -12.84 6.17 -6.34
CA ALA A 164 -13.97 6.92 -5.81
C ALA A 164 -14.76 7.58 -6.94
N SER A 165 -16.08 7.69 -6.77
CA SER A 165 -16.99 8.30 -7.77
C SER A 165 -16.73 9.80 -7.95
N ASP A 166 -16.44 10.49 -6.87
CA ASP A 166 -16.40 11.95 -6.80
C ASP A 166 -15.04 12.52 -7.20
N THR A 167 -13.97 12.05 -6.54
CA THR A 167 -12.61 12.54 -6.76
C THR A 167 -11.90 11.85 -7.90
N ARG A 168 -12.29 10.60 -8.24
CA ARG A 168 -11.57 9.69 -9.13
C ARG A 168 -10.24 9.20 -8.57
N ASP A 169 -9.92 9.50 -7.32
CA ASP A 169 -8.79 8.96 -6.61
C ASP A 169 -9.00 7.48 -6.29
N TYR A 170 -7.93 6.75 -5.99
CA TYR A 170 -8.10 5.42 -5.44
C TYR A 170 -8.62 5.49 -4.01
N GLU A 171 -9.65 4.70 -3.71
CA GLU A 171 -10.10 4.51 -2.34
C GLU A 171 -9.03 3.78 -1.52
N ILE A 172 -9.04 4.04 -0.22
CA ILE A 172 -8.11 3.45 0.74
C ILE A 172 -8.84 2.43 1.61
N VAL A 173 -8.23 1.26 1.81
CA VAL A 173 -8.68 0.32 2.83
C VAL A 173 -7.90 0.57 4.11
N HIS A 174 -8.60 0.92 5.17
CA HIS A 174 -8.02 1.26 6.47
C HIS A 174 -9.00 0.97 7.62
N ASN A 175 -8.56 1.14 8.87
CA ASN A 175 -9.42 1.14 10.07
C ASN A 175 -9.09 2.36 10.92
N ILE A 176 -10.03 3.30 11.03
CA ILE A 176 -9.85 4.56 11.79
C ILE A 176 -10.84 4.69 12.95
N GLY A 177 -11.51 3.60 13.35
CA GLY A 177 -12.42 3.61 14.50
C GLY A 177 -13.66 2.76 14.34
N ALA A 178 -14.16 2.56 13.11
CA ALA A 178 -15.43 1.87 12.85
C ALA A 178 -15.25 0.51 12.15
N GLY A 179 -14.12 -0.14 12.35
CA GLY A 179 -13.74 -1.34 11.62
C GLY A 179 -13.04 -1.04 10.29
N ALA A 180 -12.62 -2.08 9.58
CA ALA A 180 -12.00 -1.92 8.27
C ALA A 180 -13.02 -1.45 7.24
N ARG A 181 -12.69 -0.38 6.52
CA ARG A 181 -13.52 0.23 5.48
C ARG A 181 -12.69 0.63 4.29
N ARG A 182 -13.35 0.74 3.16
CA ARG A 182 -12.81 1.33 1.95
C ARG A 182 -13.46 2.70 1.77
N GLU A 183 -12.65 3.76 1.75
CA GLU A 183 -13.10 5.14 1.78
C GLU A 183 -12.25 6.02 0.87
N ASP A 184 -12.86 7.11 0.36
CA ASP A 184 -12.19 8.14 -0.45
C ASP A 184 -11.44 9.13 0.45
N VAL A 185 -10.25 8.71 0.91
CA VAL A 185 -9.47 9.47 1.90
C VAL A 185 -7.98 9.61 1.53
N LEU A 186 -7.59 9.28 0.30
CA LEU A 186 -6.17 9.32 -0.09
C LEU A 186 -5.51 10.66 0.26
N PHE A 187 -6.19 11.77 -0.02
CA PHE A 187 -5.69 13.12 0.25
C PHE A 187 -6.43 13.84 1.39
N ALA A 188 -7.18 13.10 2.22
CA ALA A 188 -7.93 13.70 3.33
C ALA A 188 -7.05 14.28 4.44
N TRP A 189 -5.82 13.76 4.59
CA TRP A 189 -4.87 14.16 5.62
C TRP A 189 -3.47 14.37 5.05
N THR A 190 -2.54 14.86 5.87
CA THR A 190 -1.15 15.05 5.45
C THR A 190 -0.47 13.71 5.24
N ILE A 191 -0.14 13.37 3.99
CA ILE A 191 0.64 12.18 3.67
C ILE A 191 2.06 12.39 4.18
N ILE A 192 2.58 11.43 4.95
CA ILE A 192 3.94 11.41 5.51
C ILE A 192 4.75 10.20 5.06
N GLY A 193 4.14 9.26 4.34
CA GLY A 193 4.82 8.10 3.77
C GLY A 193 4.04 7.52 2.60
N HIS A 194 4.78 7.11 1.55
CA HIS A 194 4.25 6.40 0.39
C HIS A 194 5.23 5.27 0.06
N TYR A 195 4.72 4.04 -0.02
CA TYR A 195 5.55 2.85 -0.18
C TYR A 195 4.94 1.90 -1.20
N ARG A 196 5.80 1.36 -2.10
CA ARG A 196 5.47 0.28 -3.03
C ARG A 196 6.35 -0.90 -2.74
N TYR A 197 5.75 -1.97 -2.21
CA TYR A 197 6.53 -3.12 -1.75
C TYR A 197 6.82 -4.14 -2.86
N PHE A 198 5.90 -4.31 -3.79
CA PHE A 198 5.97 -5.25 -4.89
C PHE A 198 6.09 -4.58 -6.25
#